data_56a5fcbe65cc72b4248dd368b1bb85cc
#
_entry.id   56a5fcbe65cc72b4248dd368b1bb85cc
#
_cell.length_a   1.000
_cell.length_b   1.000
_cell.length_c   1.000
_cell.angle_alpha   90.00
_cell.angle_beta   90.00
_cell.angle_gamma   90.00
#
_symmetry.space_group_name_H-M   'P 1'
#
loop_
_entity.id
_entity.type
_entity.pdbx_description
1 polymer ?
#
loop_
_entity_poly.entity_id
_entity_poly.type
_entity_poly.pdbx_seq_one_letter_code
_entity_poly.pdbx_strand_id
1 'polypeptide(L)'
;NVGANLYMTSPLIHKGKVIVASVDEDLKGVGHVYVLNGKDGTILWSCPVRNSIKNSIAVDSDIVFAQDAQGFLYAIDTETGKLCWEKQLPVNGLPALIDGLVAGEGVVYAGTGKGLCAFEARTGKQLWKNEGWGQGEGTTSTLTLGNNLLVAGAQWNALYGNDAKTGEKLWAVSDNG
;
A
#
# COMPACT_ATOMS: atom_id res chain seq x y z
N ASN A 1 -2.26 -24.03 6.06
CA ASN A 1 -0.93 -23.68 5.55
C ASN A 1 -1.11 -22.78 4.34
N VAL A 2 -0.67 -21.52 4.42
CA VAL A 2 -0.75 -20.55 3.32
C VAL A 2 0.36 -20.75 2.27
N GLY A 3 1.29 -21.67 2.50
CA GLY A 3 2.27 -22.12 1.49
C GLY A 3 3.26 -21.07 0.98
N ALA A 4 3.32 -19.90 1.63
CA ALA A 4 4.15 -18.78 1.20
C ALA A 4 4.72 -18.01 2.41
N ASN A 5 5.75 -17.23 2.18
CA ASN A 5 6.37 -16.41 3.22
C ASN A 5 5.49 -15.19 3.54
N LEU A 6 5.13 -15.03 4.81
CA LEU A 6 4.25 -13.95 5.29
C LEU A 6 4.97 -12.91 6.17
N TYR A 7 6.29 -13.00 6.28
CA TYR A 7 7.05 -12.26 7.28
C TYR A 7 7.28 -10.78 7.00
N MET A 8 7.02 -10.31 5.79
CA MET A 8 7.32 -8.91 5.43
C MET A 8 6.14 -7.96 5.53
N THR A 9 4.91 -8.48 5.61
CA THR A 9 3.71 -7.65 5.75
C THR A 9 3.15 -7.74 7.16
N SER A 10 2.75 -6.60 7.73
CA SER A 10 2.02 -6.60 9.00
C SER A 10 0.59 -7.07 8.79
N PRO A 11 0.11 -8.09 9.54
CA PRO A 11 -1.28 -8.51 9.47
C PRO A 11 -2.23 -7.38 9.88
N LEU A 12 -3.38 -7.29 9.21
CA LEU A 12 -4.49 -6.43 9.60
C LEU A 12 -5.65 -7.25 10.16
N ILE A 13 -6.36 -6.66 11.12
CA ILE A 13 -7.63 -7.21 11.60
C ILE A 13 -8.76 -6.29 11.13
N HIS A 14 -9.73 -6.87 10.43
CA HIS A 14 -10.90 -6.16 9.95
C HIS A 14 -12.15 -7.03 10.04
N LYS A 15 -13.18 -6.56 10.75
CA LYS A 15 -14.48 -7.26 10.92
C LYS A 15 -14.34 -8.75 11.30
N GLY A 16 -13.45 -9.06 12.24
CA GLY A 16 -13.20 -10.42 12.70
C GLY A 16 -12.42 -11.32 11.74
N LYS A 17 -11.88 -10.76 10.69
CA LYS A 17 -10.99 -11.42 9.72
C LYS A 17 -9.55 -10.96 9.92
N VAL A 18 -8.60 -11.82 9.57
CA VAL A 18 -7.18 -11.48 9.51
C VAL A 18 -6.77 -11.41 8.04
N ILE A 19 -6.16 -10.30 7.65
CA ILE A 19 -5.69 -10.06 6.29
C ILE A 19 -4.17 -10.08 6.30
N VAL A 20 -3.58 -10.87 5.42
CA VAL A 20 -2.13 -10.98 5.26
C VAL A 20 -1.76 -11.03 3.78
N ALA A 21 -0.53 -10.67 3.47
CA ALA A 21 -0.01 -10.80 2.12
C ALA A 21 1.32 -11.55 2.11
N SER A 22 1.62 -12.20 0.99
CA SER A 22 2.79 -13.05 0.86
C SER A 22 3.87 -12.42 -0.01
N VAL A 23 5.10 -12.84 0.28
CA VAL A 23 6.29 -12.53 -0.50
C VAL A 23 6.89 -13.83 -1.03
N ASP A 24 7.35 -13.83 -2.26
CA ASP A 24 8.21 -14.88 -2.80
C ASP A 24 9.68 -14.59 -2.45
N GLU A 25 10.48 -15.62 -2.22
CA GLU A 25 11.89 -15.50 -1.80
C GLU A 25 12.72 -14.65 -2.76
N ASP A 26 12.50 -14.80 -4.06
CA ASP A 26 13.21 -14.06 -5.10
C ASP A 26 12.56 -12.69 -5.42
N LEU A 27 11.42 -12.36 -4.81
CA LEU A 27 10.65 -11.13 -5.06
C LEU A 27 10.14 -10.97 -6.50
N LYS A 28 10.17 -12.04 -7.26
CA LYS A 28 9.76 -12.09 -8.67
C LYS A 28 8.60 -13.03 -8.92
N GLY A 29 8.22 -13.80 -7.90
CA GLY A 29 7.12 -14.74 -8.01
C GLY A 29 5.76 -14.12 -7.72
N VAL A 30 4.72 -14.89 -7.96
CA VAL A 30 3.34 -14.51 -7.70
C VAL A 30 3.11 -14.33 -6.20
N GLY A 31 2.71 -13.14 -5.79
CA GLY A 31 2.24 -12.88 -4.44
C GLY A 31 0.77 -13.24 -4.27
N HIS A 32 0.31 -13.25 -3.03
CA HIS A 32 -1.10 -13.45 -2.71
C HIS A 32 -1.54 -12.54 -1.57
N VAL A 33 -2.78 -12.09 -1.63
CA VAL A 33 -3.50 -11.57 -0.48
C VAL A 33 -4.38 -12.69 0.05
N TYR A 34 -4.29 -12.98 1.35
CA TYR A 34 -5.10 -13.97 2.04
C TYR A 34 -6.02 -13.28 3.03
N VAL A 35 -7.24 -13.76 3.13
CA VAL A 35 -8.14 -13.45 4.26
C VAL A 35 -8.46 -14.72 5.01
N LEU A 36 -8.25 -14.67 6.31
CA LEU A 36 -8.46 -15.78 7.21
C LEU A 36 -9.56 -15.44 8.21
N ASN A 37 -10.25 -16.47 8.68
CA ASN A 37 -11.15 -16.37 9.81
C ASN A 37 -10.36 -16.04 11.08
N GLY A 38 -10.70 -14.94 11.76
CA GLY A 38 -9.99 -14.52 12.97
C GLY A 38 -10.18 -15.43 14.19
N LYS A 39 -11.14 -16.38 14.15
CA LYS A 39 -11.39 -17.31 15.26
C LYS A 39 -10.50 -18.56 15.22
N ASP A 40 -10.27 -19.08 14.03
CA ASP A 40 -9.62 -20.40 13.85
C ASP A 40 -8.49 -20.39 12.84
N GLY A 41 -8.24 -19.26 12.15
CA GLY A 41 -7.16 -19.10 11.16
C GLY A 41 -7.41 -19.83 9.84
N THR A 42 -8.62 -20.33 9.58
CA THR A 42 -8.95 -20.96 8.30
C THR A 42 -8.94 -19.92 7.17
N ILE A 43 -8.41 -20.29 6.01
CA ILE A 43 -8.40 -19.41 4.84
C ILE A 43 -9.83 -19.31 4.31
N LEU A 44 -10.37 -18.08 4.28
CA LEU A 44 -11.67 -17.78 3.69
C LEU A 44 -11.55 -17.62 2.18
N TRP A 45 -10.50 -16.90 1.74
CA TRP A 45 -10.14 -16.78 0.33
C TRP A 45 -8.68 -16.35 0.17
N SER A 46 -8.18 -16.50 -1.06
CA SER A 46 -6.90 -15.93 -1.49
C SER A 46 -7.05 -15.32 -2.88
N CYS A 47 -6.39 -14.19 -3.10
CA CYS A 47 -6.31 -13.51 -4.38
C CYS A 47 -4.86 -13.46 -4.86
N PRO A 48 -4.51 -14.07 -6.00
CA PRO A 48 -3.18 -13.96 -6.56
C PRO A 48 -2.96 -12.56 -7.10
N VAL A 49 -1.74 -12.04 -6.92
CA VAL A 49 -1.26 -10.79 -7.49
C VAL A 49 -0.01 -11.05 -8.32
N ARG A 50 0.38 -10.11 -9.17
CA ARG A 50 1.44 -10.34 -10.17
C ARG A 50 2.81 -10.59 -9.57
N ASN A 51 3.09 -9.94 -8.43
CA ASN A 51 4.40 -10.01 -7.78
C ASN A 51 4.26 -10.04 -6.26
N SER A 52 5.36 -10.26 -5.59
CA SER A 52 5.46 -10.27 -4.12
C SER A 52 5.00 -8.96 -3.50
N ILE A 53 4.25 -9.06 -2.40
CA ILE A 53 3.83 -7.92 -1.59
C ILE A 53 4.76 -7.83 -0.39
N LYS A 54 5.64 -6.84 -0.39
CA LYS A 54 6.66 -6.65 0.65
C LYS A 54 6.25 -5.71 1.76
N ASN A 55 5.27 -4.85 1.49
CA ASN A 55 4.96 -3.77 2.39
C ASN A 55 3.56 -3.83 2.96
N SER A 56 3.12 -2.69 3.44
CA SER A 56 1.82 -2.56 4.08
C SER A 56 0.69 -2.93 3.13
N ILE A 57 -0.30 -3.55 3.71
CA ILE A 57 -1.64 -3.64 3.17
C ILE A 57 -2.51 -2.65 3.94
N ALA A 58 -3.55 -2.14 3.31
CA ALA A 58 -4.49 -1.23 3.95
C ALA A 58 -5.92 -1.74 3.73
N VAL A 59 -6.84 -1.31 4.58
CA VAL A 59 -8.25 -1.64 4.43
C VAL A 59 -9.10 -0.41 4.71
N ASP A 60 -10.08 -0.19 3.86
CA ASP A 60 -11.12 0.80 4.11
C ASP A 60 -12.47 0.22 3.68
N SER A 61 -13.46 0.32 4.58
CA SER A 61 -14.81 -0.22 4.38
C SER A 61 -14.78 -1.71 4.02
N ASP A 62 -15.06 -2.09 2.79
CA ASP A 62 -15.11 -3.47 2.32
C ASP A 62 -14.03 -3.77 1.26
N ILE A 63 -12.99 -2.94 1.20
CA ILE A 63 -11.91 -3.09 0.22
C ILE A 63 -10.57 -3.19 0.94
N VAL A 64 -9.81 -4.23 0.62
CA VAL A 64 -8.41 -4.34 0.98
C VAL A 64 -7.54 -3.88 -0.20
N PHE A 65 -6.52 -3.12 0.12
CA PHE A 65 -5.53 -2.61 -0.81
C PHE A 65 -4.18 -3.26 -0.55
N ALA A 66 -3.49 -3.60 -1.62
CA ALA A 66 -2.13 -4.13 -1.57
C ALA A 66 -1.32 -3.55 -2.73
N GLN A 67 -0.05 -3.31 -2.51
CA GLN A 67 0.87 -2.88 -3.56
C GLN A 67 2.02 -3.88 -3.66
N ASP A 68 2.30 -4.35 -4.88
CA ASP A 68 3.36 -5.31 -5.10
C ASP A 68 4.72 -4.65 -5.40
N ALA A 69 5.77 -5.45 -5.43
CA ALA A 69 7.14 -5.01 -5.64
C ALA A 69 7.42 -4.39 -7.03
N GLN A 70 6.48 -4.50 -7.96
CA GLN A 70 6.55 -3.89 -9.29
C GLN A 70 5.66 -2.65 -9.41
N GLY A 71 5.05 -2.21 -8.29
CA GLY A 71 4.22 -1.01 -8.22
C GLY A 71 2.77 -1.21 -8.68
N PHE A 72 2.29 -2.44 -8.81
CA PHE A 72 0.87 -2.64 -9.03
C PHE A 72 0.10 -2.48 -7.72
N LEU A 73 -0.83 -1.54 -7.70
CA LEU A 73 -1.79 -1.33 -6.63
C LEU A 73 -3.09 -2.07 -6.96
N TYR A 74 -3.53 -2.90 -6.04
CA TYR A 74 -4.74 -3.71 -6.14
C TYR A 74 -5.78 -3.24 -5.14
N ALA A 75 -7.05 -3.24 -5.55
CA ALA A 75 -8.21 -3.16 -4.66
C ALA A 75 -9.02 -4.44 -4.78
N ILE A 76 -9.22 -5.11 -3.67
CA ILE A 76 -9.84 -6.44 -3.60
C ILE A 76 -10.99 -6.37 -2.61
N ASP A 77 -12.15 -6.88 -2.99
CA ASP A 77 -13.32 -6.96 -2.13
C ASP A 77 -13.06 -7.93 -0.95
N THR A 78 -13.23 -7.46 0.28
CA THR A 78 -12.88 -8.21 1.50
C THR A 78 -13.78 -9.42 1.77
N GLU A 79 -14.98 -9.45 1.20
CA GLU A 79 -15.93 -10.56 1.40
C GLU A 79 -15.71 -11.66 0.37
N THR A 80 -15.48 -11.29 -0.88
CA THR A 80 -15.46 -12.23 -2.01
C THR A 80 -14.07 -12.58 -2.50
N GLY A 81 -13.04 -11.78 -2.17
CA GLY A 81 -11.69 -11.91 -2.72
C GLY A 81 -11.58 -11.52 -4.19
N LYS A 82 -12.60 -10.90 -4.76
CA LYS A 82 -12.59 -10.46 -6.16
C LYS A 82 -11.82 -9.16 -6.33
N LEU A 83 -11.00 -9.11 -7.37
CA LEU A 83 -10.33 -7.89 -7.79
C LEU A 83 -11.39 -6.87 -8.27
N CYS A 84 -11.43 -5.70 -7.62
CA CYS A 84 -12.27 -4.58 -8.02
C CYS A 84 -11.60 -3.76 -9.12
N TRP A 85 -10.34 -3.41 -8.91
CA TRP A 85 -9.51 -2.71 -9.88
C TRP A 85 -8.02 -2.89 -9.57
N GLU A 86 -7.19 -2.62 -10.57
CA GLU A 86 -5.73 -2.56 -10.43
C GLU A 86 -5.16 -1.33 -11.15
N LYS A 87 -4.03 -0.82 -10.68
CA LYS A 87 -3.28 0.30 -11.28
C LYS A 87 -1.79 0.02 -11.19
N GLN A 88 -1.06 0.31 -12.25
CA GLN A 88 0.39 0.35 -12.19
C GLN A 88 0.85 1.76 -11.83
N LEU A 89 1.64 1.86 -10.76
CA LEU A 89 2.23 3.10 -10.28
C LEU A 89 3.71 3.17 -10.69
N PRO A 90 4.30 4.36 -10.79
CA PRO A 90 5.72 4.51 -11.02
C PRO A 90 6.54 3.87 -9.90
N VAL A 91 7.52 3.06 -10.24
CA VAL A 91 8.50 2.49 -9.31
C VAL A 91 9.87 3.14 -9.51
N ASN A 92 10.69 3.15 -8.49
CA ASN A 92 11.98 3.84 -8.49
C ASN A 92 13.14 2.97 -9.00
N GLY A 93 12.87 1.99 -9.85
CA GLY A 93 13.89 1.15 -10.48
C GLY A 93 14.64 0.20 -9.53
N LEU A 94 14.45 0.32 -8.23
CA LEU A 94 15.00 -0.57 -7.22
C LEU A 94 13.88 -1.46 -6.67
N PRO A 95 13.83 -2.75 -7.01
CA PRO A 95 12.77 -3.68 -6.57
C PRO A 95 12.64 -3.84 -5.05
N ALA A 96 13.55 -3.22 -4.31
CA ALA A 96 13.64 -3.32 -2.87
C ALA A 96 13.03 -2.13 -2.13
N LEU A 97 12.70 -1.05 -2.82
CA LEU A 97 12.14 0.14 -2.17
C LEU A 97 10.64 0.03 -2.11
N ILE A 98 10.17 0.10 -0.93
CA ILE A 98 8.88 -0.34 -0.48
C ILE A 98 8.00 0.89 -0.35
N ASP A 99 7.15 1.09 -1.32
CA ASP A 99 6.22 2.20 -1.32
C ASP A 99 5.13 1.99 -0.25
N GLY A 100 4.89 3.00 0.58
CA GLY A 100 3.91 2.94 1.65
C GLY A 100 2.47 2.97 1.15
N LEU A 101 1.55 2.44 1.95
CA LEU A 101 0.12 2.37 1.64
C LEU A 101 -0.71 2.68 2.89
N VAL A 102 -1.74 3.51 2.75
CA VAL A 102 -2.76 3.74 3.79
C VAL A 102 -4.11 4.03 3.12
N ALA A 103 -5.19 3.65 3.78
CA ALA A 103 -6.54 3.93 3.31
C ALA A 103 -7.44 4.45 4.43
N GLY A 104 -8.39 5.29 4.08
CA GLY A 104 -9.41 5.80 4.98
C GLY A 104 -10.33 6.80 4.28
N GLU A 105 -11.55 6.92 4.80
CA GLU A 105 -12.55 7.87 4.31
C GLU A 105 -12.86 7.77 2.80
N GLY A 106 -12.82 6.54 2.26
CA GLY A 106 -13.10 6.28 0.85
C GLY A 106 -11.95 6.59 -0.10
N VAL A 107 -10.74 6.83 0.42
CA VAL A 107 -9.53 7.13 -0.35
C VAL A 107 -8.42 6.14 0.01
N VAL A 108 -7.68 5.67 -0.98
CA VAL A 108 -6.41 4.98 -0.80
C VAL A 108 -5.27 5.87 -1.25
N TYR A 109 -4.27 5.98 -0.40
CA TYR A 109 -3.04 6.72 -0.63
C TYR A 109 -1.89 5.75 -0.81
N ALA A 110 -1.18 5.90 -1.90
CA ALA A 110 -0.08 5.02 -2.26
C ALA A 110 1.20 5.80 -2.51
N GLY A 111 2.28 5.33 -1.94
CA GLY A 111 3.62 5.77 -2.27
C GLY A 111 4.01 5.34 -3.68
N THR A 112 4.87 6.10 -4.29
CA THR A 112 5.45 5.79 -5.61
C THR A 112 6.93 6.05 -5.60
N GLY A 113 7.64 5.59 -6.61
CA GLY A 113 9.05 5.92 -6.81
C GLY A 113 9.34 7.43 -7.01
N LYS A 114 8.32 8.29 -6.98
CA LYS A 114 8.45 9.74 -7.22
C LYS A 114 7.66 10.62 -6.24
N GLY A 115 6.96 10.03 -5.29
CA GLY A 115 6.13 10.75 -4.34
C GLY A 115 4.88 9.98 -3.95
N LEU A 116 3.71 10.58 -4.06
CA LEU A 116 2.42 10.06 -3.59
C LEU A 116 1.33 10.16 -4.66
N CYS A 117 0.39 9.23 -4.59
CA CYS A 117 -0.87 9.30 -5.34
C CYS A 117 -2.05 8.99 -4.41
N ALA A 118 -3.22 9.55 -4.73
CA ALA A 118 -4.49 9.19 -4.09
C ALA A 118 -5.52 8.75 -5.12
N PHE A 119 -6.30 7.74 -4.74
CA PHE A 119 -7.35 7.17 -5.59
C PHE A 119 -8.64 7.01 -4.79
N GLU A 120 -9.76 7.23 -5.45
CA GLU A 120 -11.05 6.83 -4.90
C GLU A 120 -11.06 5.31 -4.67
N ALA A 121 -11.36 4.90 -3.44
CA ALA A 121 -11.23 3.52 -3.01
C ALA A 121 -12.04 2.52 -3.85
N ARG A 122 -13.28 2.87 -4.23
CA ARG A 122 -14.19 1.97 -4.95
C ARG A 122 -13.90 1.87 -6.45
N THR A 123 -13.49 2.95 -7.08
CA THR A 123 -13.40 3.03 -8.56
C THR A 123 -11.98 3.01 -9.08
N GLY A 124 -11.00 3.29 -8.22
CA GLY A 124 -9.61 3.51 -8.63
C GLY A 124 -9.41 4.79 -9.45
N LYS A 125 -10.40 5.72 -9.44
CA LYS A 125 -10.23 7.04 -10.07
C LYS A 125 -9.14 7.81 -9.32
N GLN A 126 -8.13 8.26 -10.05
CA GLN A 126 -7.08 9.09 -9.46
C GLN A 126 -7.65 10.45 -9.05
N LEU A 127 -7.47 10.81 -7.79
CA LEU A 127 -7.90 12.08 -7.22
C LEU A 127 -6.83 13.14 -7.39
N TRP A 128 -5.59 12.76 -7.02
CA TRP A 128 -4.42 13.61 -7.19
C TRP A 128 -3.12 12.77 -7.26
N LYS A 129 -2.05 13.43 -7.66
CA LYS A 129 -0.69 12.92 -7.72
C LYS A 129 0.27 14.04 -7.35
N ASN A 130 1.21 13.75 -6.44
CA ASN A 130 2.30 14.65 -6.08
C ASN A 130 3.63 13.94 -6.33
N GLU A 131 4.40 14.45 -7.29
CA GLU A 131 5.76 14.00 -7.62
C GLU A 131 6.82 15.06 -7.26
N GLY A 132 6.42 16.07 -6.49
CA GLY A 132 7.25 17.23 -6.17
C GLY A 132 8.06 17.11 -4.88
N TRP A 133 8.44 15.89 -4.48
CA TRP A 133 9.18 15.70 -3.21
C TRP A 133 10.67 16.04 -3.31
N GLY A 134 11.25 15.98 -4.47
CA GLY A 134 12.66 16.23 -4.66
C GLY A 134 13.25 15.35 -5.75
N GLN A 135 14.55 15.36 -5.91
CA GLN A 135 15.28 14.71 -7.00
C GLN A 135 15.15 13.16 -6.95
N GLY A 136 14.09 12.63 -7.51
CA GLY A 136 13.88 11.19 -7.63
C GLY A 136 13.54 10.48 -6.31
N GLU A 137 13.12 11.23 -5.30
CA GLU A 137 12.71 10.66 -4.02
C GLU A 137 11.36 9.99 -4.11
N GLY A 138 11.35 8.70 -3.85
CA GLY A 138 10.14 7.91 -3.63
C GLY A 138 9.87 7.66 -2.15
N THR A 139 8.71 7.16 -1.85
CA THR A 139 8.36 6.71 -0.49
C THR A 139 9.06 5.40 -0.16
N THR A 140 9.53 5.28 1.07
CA THR A 140 10.19 4.05 1.56
C THR A 140 9.60 3.53 2.84
N SER A 141 8.52 4.13 3.33
CA SER A 141 7.93 3.76 4.59
C SER A 141 6.41 3.71 4.54
N THR A 142 5.84 3.11 5.57
CA THR A 142 4.40 3.13 5.81
C THR A 142 3.90 4.57 5.88
N LEU A 143 2.82 4.85 5.18
CA LEU A 143 2.13 6.12 5.26
C LEU A 143 1.30 6.19 6.55
N THR A 144 1.14 7.38 7.07
CA THR A 144 0.25 7.64 8.20
C THR A 144 -0.75 8.74 7.83
N LEU A 145 -2.03 8.44 8.05
CA LEU A 145 -3.15 9.35 7.76
C LEU A 145 -3.85 9.75 9.06
N GLY A 146 -4.13 11.03 9.23
CA GLY A 146 -4.94 11.54 10.33
C GLY A 146 -5.21 13.03 10.19
N ASN A 147 -6.43 13.47 10.52
CA ASN A 147 -6.81 14.89 10.52
C ASN A 147 -6.46 15.64 9.21
N ASN A 148 -6.75 15.04 8.06
CA ASN A 148 -6.39 15.55 6.75
C ASN A 148 -4.88 15.70 6.48
N LEU A 149 -4.04 15.14 7.34
CA LEU A 149 -2.59 15.11 7.18
C LEU A 149 -2.14 13.72 6.74
N LEU A 150 -1.38 13.66 5.65
CA LEU A 150 -0.73 12.44 5.15
C LEU A 150 0.78 12.59 5.34
N VAL A 151 1.35 11.77 6.21
CA VAL A 151 2.79 11.77 6.50
C VAL A 151 3.46 10.58 5.85
N ALA A 152 4.58 10.81 5.21
CA ALA A 152 5.37 9.79 4.53
C ALA A 152 6.88 10.02 4.68
N GLY A 153 7.63 8.96 4.90
CA GLY A 153 9.08 8.97 4.83
C GLY A 153 9.58 8.83 3.40
N ALA A 154 10.59 9.59 3.05
CA ALA A 154 11.27 9.49 1.77
C ALA A 154 12.58 8.69 1.87
N GLN A 155 13.11 8.29 0.73
CA GLN A 155 14.30 7.43 0.63
C GLN A 155 15.56 8.03 1.25
N TRP A 156 15.69 9.33 1.28
CA TRP A 156 16.92 10.03 1.70
C TRP A 156 16.62 11.07 2.78
N ASN A 157 16.43 10.58 4.01
CA ASN A 157 16.46 11.41 5.23
C ASN A 157 15.40 12.52 5.33
N ALA A 158 14.25 12.38 4.69
CA ALA A 158 13.19 13.36 4.85
C ALA A 158 11.86 12.73 5.29
N LEU A 159 11.12 13.45 6.09
CA LEU A 159 9.74 13.19 6.42
C LEU A 159 8.88 14.30 5.82
N TYR A 160 7.87 13.94 5.07
CA TYR A 160 6.98 14.90 4.40
C TYR A 160 5.59 14.84 4.99
N GLY A 161 5.04 16.01 5.33
CA GLY A 161 3.62 16.20 5.62
C GLY A 161 2.92 16.78 4.40
N ASN A 162 1.82 16.15 4.01
CA ASN A 162 1.04 16.55 2.84
C ASN A 162 -0.43 16.71 3.23
N ASP A 163 -1.13 17.64 2.60
CA ASP A 163 -2.58 17.72 2.68
C ASP A 163 -3.19 16.47 2.00
N ALA A 164 -3.99 15.71 2.74
CA ALA A 164 -4.53 14.46 2.23
C ALA A 164 -5.56 14.66 1.10
N LYS A 165 -6.25 15.80 1.05
CA LYS A 165 -7.28 16.08 0.02
C LYS A 165 -6.67 16.55 -1.29
N THR A 166 -5.58 17.33 -1.21
CA THR A 166 -4.98 17.94 -2.40
C THR A 166 -3.67 17.33 -2.83
N GLY A 167 -2.99 16.60 -1.91
CA GLY A 167 -1.65 16.08 -2.10
C GLY A 167 -0.56 17.16 -1.99
N GLU A 168 -0.90 18.40 -1.67
CA GLU A 168 0.06 19.49 -1.54
C GLU A 168 1.03 19.24 -0.37
N LYS A 169 2.32 19.45 -0.60
CA LYS A 169 3.33 19.36 0.44
C LYS A 169 3.21 20.56 1.38
N LEU A 170 2.91 20.30 2.65
CA LEU A 170 2.77 21.31 3.69
C LEU A 170 4.11 21.63 4.36
N TRP A 171 4.90 20.59 4.60
CA TRP A 171 6.20 20.72 5.25
C TRP A 171 7.11 19.52 4.95
N ALA A 172 8.39 19.69 5.20
CA ALA A 172 9.38 18.63 5.19
C ALA A 172 10.32 18.79 6.39
N VAL A 173 10.75 17.66 6.94
CA VAL A 173 11.80 17.59 7.96
C VAL A 173 12.90 16.69 7.45
N SER A 174 14.14 17.18 7.42
CA SER A 174 15.31 16.41 7.01
C SER A 174 16.42 16.52 8.05
N ASP A 175 17.30 15.52 8.12
CA ASP A 175 18.48 15.55 9.02
C ASP A 175 19.53 16.59 8.61
N ASN A 176 19.43 17.10 7.39
CA ASN A 176 20.30 18.17 6.90
C ASN A 176 19.65 19.52 7.19
N GLY A 177 19.64 19.89 8.48
CA GLY A 177 19.12 21.17 8.96
C GLY A 177 19.90 22.38 8.46
#